data_01ebdda30dc714b2915b492608910dda
#
_entry.id   01ebdda30dc714b2915b492608910dda
#
_cell.length_a   1.000
_cell.length_b   1.000
_cell.length_c   1.000
_cell.angle_alpha   90.00
_cell.angle_beta   90.00
_cell.angle_gamma   90.00
#
_symmetry.space_group_name_H-M   'P 1'
#
loop_
_entity.id
_entity.type
_entity.pdbx_description
1 polymer ?
#
loop_
_entity_poly.entity_id
_entity_poly.type
_entity_poly.pdbx_seq_one_letter_code
_entity_poly.pdbx_strand_id
1 'polypeptide(L)'
;MKKIIIFILIGVILVAGVAVTGTYGLTEENIKIYKKAISLEDNGDFGFEGFKLTDYPVAFYDGNNDYVISWKNGEYIIKKRSAVINSIVATASPINGYYEVLTPAIEKMSSLVNFMAVGNASYGEDEHIATLWHEGFHCWQFTNYYSNIKSICTVPVDESAVAQNADANEKAVSLFEQQAQLLENAVNTDDVDNIRKHIIKYKKLDDERKTLLSDEVNELENYYTIVEGTACYIEAGVHKILLPDSFKTNYIDTISDYAGGSSKYYKTGMAMCMILDRLNPQWKNGYDFSEPLIDLIYKELEI
;
A
#
# COMPACT_ATOMS: atom_id res chain seq x y z
N MET A 1 12.23 -17.87 -15.22
CA MET A 1 12.94 -17.27 -14.06
C MET A 1 11.95 -16.33 -13.42
N LYS A 2 11.41 -16.70 -12.25
CA LYS A 2 10.40 -15.89 -11.55
C LYS A 2 11.08 -14.61 -11.04
N LYS A 3 10.68 -13.45 -11.57
CA LYS A 3 11.06 -12.16 -11.00
C LYS A 3 10.28 -12.00 -9.70
N ILE A 4 10.93 -12.14 -8.58
CA ILE A 4 10.35 -11.81 -7.28
C ILE A 4 10.40 -10.30 -7.18
N ILE A 5 9.27 -9.65 -7.33
CA ILE A 5 9.12 -8.23 -7.04
C ILE A 5 8.99 -8.15 -5.53
N ILE A 6 9.93 -7.45 -4.92
CA ILE A 6 9.91 -7.18 -3.48
C ILE A 6 8.86 -6.11 -3.26
N PHE A 7 7.64 -6.55 -2.95
CA PHE A 7 6.75 -5.71 -2.17
C PHE A 7 7.32 -5.65 -0.76
N ILE A 8 7.36 -4.48 -0.20
CA ILE A 8 7.70 -4.31 1.21
C ILE A 8 6.64 -5.11 1.97
N LEU A 9 7.02 -6.31 2.35
CA LEU A 9 6.22 -7.16 3.22
C LEU A 9 6.13 -6.46 4.58
N ILE A 10 5.05 -5.73 4.81
CA ILE A 10 4.60 -5.40 6.15
C ILE A 10 3.93 -6.67 6.70
N GLY A 11 4.70 -7.71 6.79
CA GLY A 11 4.33 -8.95 7.42
C GLY A 11 5.46 -9.30 8.34
N VAL A 12 5.17 -9.38 9.63
CA VAL A 12 6.03 -9.81 10.69
C VAL A 12 7.19 -10.69 10.18
N ILE A 13 8.28 -10.04 9.76
CA ILE A 13 9.52 -10.73 9.65
C ILE A 13 10.01 -10.85 11.09
N LEU A 14 9.75 -11.99 11.70
CA LEU A 14 10.56 -12.50 12.80
C LEU A 14 11.97 -12.75 12.24
N VAL A 15 12.65 -11.65 11.91
CA VAL A 15 14.07 -11.69 11.58
C VAL A 15 14.79 -11.84 12.88
N ALA A 16 15.30 -13.04 13.12
CA ALA A 16 16.40 -13.22 14.04
C ALA A 16 17.45 -12.14 13.75
N GLY A 17 17.58 -11.20 14.69
CA GLY A 17 18.43 -10.04 14.74
C GLY A 17 19.63 -9.99 13.80
N VAL A 18 19.46 -9.51 12.60
CA VAL A 18 20.54 -8.87 11.86
C VAL A 18 20.45 -7.39 12.19
N ALA A 19 21.15 -7.01 13.23
CA ALA A 19 21.41 -5.61 13.50
C ALA A 19 22.19 -5.06 12.29
N VAL A 20 21.54 -4.30 11.41
CA VAL A 20 22.26 -3.42 10.49
C VAL A 20 22.92 -2.36 11.39
N THR A 21 24.16 -2.64 11.77
CA THR A 21 24.94 -1.80 12.69
C THR A 21 25.47 -0.60 11.92
N GLY A 22 24.96 0.57 12.24
CA GLY A 22 25.44 1.87 11.76
C GLY A 22 24.43 2.96 12.11
N THR A 23 24.94 4.05 12.68
CA THR A 23 24.21 5.31 12.86
C THR A 23 24.61 6.25 11.73
N TYR A 24 23.64 6.66 10.92
CA TYR A 24 23.94 7.49 9.76
C TYR A 24 23.66 8.99 9.99
N GLY A 25 22.81 9.32 10.96
CA GLY A 25 22.27 10.66 11.09
C GLY A 25 21.27 10.99 9.97
N LEU A 26 20.74 12.20 9.95
CA LEU A 26 19.96 12.68 8.82
C LEU A 26 20.91 13.20 7.74
N THR A 27 20.96 12.50 6.61
CA THR A 27 21.82 12.88 5.49
C THR A 27 21.14 13.88 4.56
N GLU A 28 21.92 14.55 3.71
CA GLU A 28 21.39 15.42 2.66
C GLU A 28 20.51 14.62 1.67
N GLU A 29 20.78 13.34 1.47
CA GLU A 29 20.01 12.46 0.61
C GLU A 29 18.58 12.27 1.15
N ASN A 30 18.43 12.00 2.46
CA ASN A 30 17.09 11.88 3.08
C ASN A 30 16.30 13.19 3.00
N ILE A 31 16.97 14.35 3.15
CA ILE A 31 16.35 15.68 2.97
C ILE A 31 15.92 15.88 1.51
N LYS A 32 16.76 15.48 0.56
CA LYS A 32 16.46 15.55 -0.88
C LYS A 32 15.25 14.67 -1.24
N ILE A 33 15.19 13.46 -0.71
CA ILE A 33 14.06 12.54 -0.87
C ILE A 33 12.78 13.19 -0.37
N TYR A 34 12.78 13.73 0.85
CA TYR A 34 11.61 14.42 1.41
C TYR A 34 11.16 15.58 0.52
N LYS A 35 12.10 16.44 0.09
CA LYS A 35 11.78 17.59 -0.79
C LYS A 35 11.20 17.15 -2.13
N LYS A 36 11.75 16.10 -2.73
CA LYS A 36 11.22 15.54 -3.98
C LYS A 36 9.84 14.94 -3.77
N ALA A 37 9.63 14.22 -2.65
CA ALA A 37 8.33 13.66 -2.32
C ALA A 37 7.25 14.75 -2.22
N ILE A 38 7.47 15.83 -1.45
CA ILE A 38 6.48 16.90 -1.30
C ILE A 38 6.29 17.72 -2.59
N SER A 39 7.30 17.83 -3.46
CA SER A 39 7.15 18.51 -4.75
C SER A 39 6.18 17.83 -5.72
N LEU A 40 5.83 16.58 -5.48
CA LEU A 40 4.85 15.85 -6.27
C LEU A 40 3.40 16.28 -5.93
N GLU A 41 3.15 16.94 -4.79
CA GLU A 41 1.82 17.46 -4.45
C GLU A 41 1.31 18.44 -5.51
N ASP A 42 2.20 19.27 -6.06
CA ASP A 42 1.83 20.27 -7.07
C ASP A 42 1.59 19.65 -8.46
N ASN A 43 2.12 18.44 -8.70
CA ASN A 43 2.14 17.79 -10.01
C ASN A 43 1.28 16.53 -10.07
N GLY A 44 0.84 16.01 -8.93
CA GLY A 44 0.10 14.77 -8.82
C GLY A 44 -1.31 14.98 -8.30
N ASP A 45 -2.31 14.96 -9.17
CA ASP A 45 -3.68 14.74 -8.73
C ASP A 45 -3.86 13.23 -8.47
N PHE A 46 -3.65 12.82 -7.22
CA PHE A 46 -3.91 11.44 -6.80
C PHE A 46 -5.41 11.21 -6.51
N GLY A 47 -6.23 12.26 -6.70
CA GLY A 47 -7.68 12.19 -6.75
C GLY A 47 -8.42 12.02 -5.42
N PHE A 48 -7.72 11.86 -4.30
CA PHE A 48 -8.36 11.86 -2.97
C PHE A 48 -8.36 13.26 -2.38
N GLU A 49 -9.53 13.90 -2.37
CA GLU A 49 -9.68 15.26 -1.88
C GLU A 49 -9.22 15.40 -0.41
N GLY A 50 -8.36 16.38 -0.15
CA GLY A 50 -7.85 16.66 1.19
C GLY A 50 -6.64 15.83 1.59
N PHE A 51 -6.13 14.93 0.77
CA PHE A 51 -4.87 14.25 1.05
C PHE A 51 -3.67 15.10 0.61
N LYS A 52 -2.76 15.38 1.55
CA LYS A 52 -1.46 16.01 1.32
C LYS A 52 -0.41 15.35 2.19
N LEU A 53 0.70 14.96 1.60
CA LEU A 53 1.83 14.40 2.36
C LEU A 53 2.42 15.42 3.35
N THR A 54 2.41 16.71 2.98
CA THR A 54 2.90 17.81 3.83
C THR A 54 2.11 18.00 5.13
N ASP A 55 0.90 17.47 5.24
CA ASP A 55 0.10 17.54 6.48
C ASP A 55 0.61 16.57 7.56
N TYR A 56 1.48 15.62 7.20
CA TYR A 56 1.99 14.57 8.09
C TYR A 56 3.49 14.68 8.28
N PRO A 57 3.99 14.60 9.54
CA PRO A 57 5.42 14.53 9.80
C PRO A 57 6.01 13.23 9.23
N VAL A 58 7.23 13.32 8.71
CA VAL A 58 8.02 12.16 8.27
C VAL A 58 9.24 12.02 9.17
N ALA A 59 9.37 10.89 9.85
CA ALA A 59 10.46 10.59 10.76
C ALA A 59 11.43 9.59 10.13
N PHE A 60 12.63 10.01 9.82
CA PHE A 60 13.71 9.17 9.32
C PHE A 60 14.51 8.57 10.48
N TYR A 61 14.47 7.26 10.60
CA TYR A 61 15.19 6.51 11.63
C TYR A 61 16.63 6.20 11.20
N ASP A 62 17.63 6.69 11.96
CA ASP A 62 19.05 6.49 11.66
C ASP A 62 19.69 5.27 12.34
N GLY A 63 18.93 4.56 13.17
CA GLY A 63 19.40 3.44 13.98
C GLY A 63 19.38 3.71 15.49
N ASN A 64 19.29 4.98 15.91
CA ASN A 64 19.19 5.39 17.31
C ASN A 64 18.15 6.48 17.52
N ASN A 65 17.98 7.35 16.53
CA ASN A 65 17.14 8.52 16.64
C ASN A 65 16.21 8.63 15.44
N ASP A 66 15.08 9.31 15.67
CA ASP A 66 14.20 9.80 14.61
C ASP A 66 14.54 11.26 14.30
N TYR A 67 14.68 11.57 13.03
CA TYR A 67 14.75 12.95 12.52
C TYR A 67 13.41 13.27 11.88
N VAL A 68 12.57 13.97 12.63
CA VAL A 68 11.21 14.30 12.24
C VAL A 68 11.22 15.56 11.40
N ILE A 69 10.84 15.43 10.14
CA ILE A 69 10.65 16.55 9.22
C ILE A 69 9.16 16.87 9.17
N SER A 70 8.82 18.14 9.40
CA SER A 70 7.44 18.63 9.30
C SER A 70 7.41 19.86 8.40
N TRP A 71 6.39 19.96 7.53
CA TRP A 71 6.14 21.13 6.72
C TRP A 71 5.36 22.18 7.53
N LYS A 72 5.82 23.41 7.58
CA LYS A 72 5.15 24.48 8.31
C LYS A 72 5.43 25.85 7.68
N ASN A 73 4.37 26.58 7.34
CA ASN A 73 4.45 27.93 6.78
C ASN A 73 5.34 28.05 5.52
N GLY A 74 5.31 27.04 4.65
CA GLY A 74 6.10 27.04 3.42
C GLY A 74 7.55 26.58 3.60
N GLU A 75 7.93 26.14 4.80
CA GLU A 75 9.28 25.65 5.11
C GLU A 75 9.22 24.32 5.86
N TYR A 76 10.27 23.50 5.73
CA TYR A 76 10.41 22.29 6.55
C TYR A 76 11.21 22.57 7.81
N ILE A 77 10.78 21.96 8.90
CA ILE A 77 11.44 22.01 10.20
C ILE A 77 11.90 20.61 10.55
N ILE A 78 13.16 20.49 10.99
CA ILE A 78 13.73 19.20 11.42
C ILE A 78 13.88 19.19 12.94
N LYS A 79 13.36 18.14 13.59
CA LYS A 79 13.54 17.90 15.02
C LYS A 79 14.12 16.52 15.22
N LYS A 80 15.19 16.42 16.02
CA LYS A 80 15.74 15.15 16.46
C LYS A 80 15.07 14.72 17.76
N ARG A 81 14.70 13.43 17.86
CA ARG A 81 14.25 12.78 19.09
C ARG A 81 14.86 11.39 19.20
N SER A 82 14.83 10.80 20.40
CA SER A 82 15.10 9.36 20.53
C SER A 82 14.08 8.59 19.73
N ALA A 83 14.47 7.51 19.09
CA ALA A 83 13.59 6.70 18.29
C ALA A 83 12.40 6.19 19.12
N VAL A 84 11.21 6.34 18.58
CA VAL A 84 9.97 5.88 19.21
C VAL A 84 9.85 4.36 19.05
N ILE A 85 10.19 3.86 17.88
CA ILE A 85 10.29 2.45 17.57
C ILE A 85 11.56 2.20 16.74
N ASN A 86 12.12 1.01 16.84
CA ASN A 86 13.22 0.60 15.97
C ASN A 86 12.65 0.24 14.60
N SER A 87 12.30 1.26 13.82
CA SER A 87 11.67 1.05 12.51
C SER A 87 12.66 0.41 11.55
N ILE A 88 12.37 -0.80 11.11
CA ILE A 88 13.14 -1.50 10.07
C ILE A 88 12.43 -1.46 8.72
N VAL A 89 11.14 -1.10 8.72
CA VAL A 89 10.29 -0.85 7.53
C VAL A 89 9.57 0.48 7.72
N ALA A 90 9.06 1.04 6.64
CA ALA A 90 8.19 2.20 6.73
C ALA A 90 6.84 1.82 7.33
N THR A 91 6.21 2.74 8.05
CA THR A 91 4.87 2.57 8.63
C THR A 91 4.24 3.89 9.03
N ALA A 92 2.92 3.98 8.96
CA ALA A 92 2.16 5.04 9.59
C ALA A 92 1.89 4.68 11.06
N SER A 93 2.25 5.55 11.98
CA SER A 93 2.10 5.27 13.42
C SER A 93 1.51 6.45 14.18
N PRO A 94 0.61 6.20 15.15
CA PRO A 94 0.09 7.24 16.02
C PRO A 94 1.13 7.62 17.07
N ILE A 95 1.65 8.84 17.01
CA ILE A 95 2.64 9.40 17.93
C ILE A 95 2.05 10.64 18.61
N ASN A 96 1.91 10.59 19.94
CA ASN A 96 1.36 11.70 20.73
C ASN A 96 0.00 12.22 20.24
N GLY A 97 -0.85 11.33 19.70
CA GLY A 97 -2.20 11.67 19.22
C GLY A 97 -2.26 12.13 17.77
N TYR A 98 -1.16 12.08 17.03
CA TYR A 98 -1.08 12.39 15.60
C TYR A 98 -0.46 11.22 14.86
N TYR A 99 -0.86 11.01 13.60
CA TYR A 99 -0.18 10.04 12.74
C TYR A 99 1.07 10.66 12.13
N GLU A 100 2.13 9.89 12.11
CA GLU A 100 3.42 10.23 11.48
C GLU A 100 3.88 9.07 10.60
N VAL A 101 4.54 9.39 9.49
CA VAL A 101 5.29 8.42 8.70
C VAL A 101 6.59 8.13 9.42
N LEU A 102 6.80 6.88 9.84
CA LEU A 102 8.07 6.41 10.36
C LEU A 102 8.75 5.57 9.28
N THR A 103 9.96 5.93 8.90
CA THR A 103 10.71 5.20 7.87
C THR A 103 12.19 5.09 8.25
N PRO A 104 12.86 3.96 7.93
CA PRO A 104 14.31 3.94 7.99
C PRO A 104 14.90 5.01 7.07
N ALA A 105 16.04 5.58 7.43
CA ALA A 105 16.83 6.37 6.48
C ALA A 105 17.17 5.52 5.24
N ILE A 106 17.28 6.17 4.07
CA ILE A 106 17.46 5.46 2.78
C ILE A 106 18.64 4.48 2.80
N GLU A 107 19.72 4.83 3.47
CA GLU A 107 20.93 4.01 3.57
C GLU A 107 20.67 2.69 4.31
N LYS A 108 19.79 2.74 5.34
CA LYS A 108 19.38 1.53 6.09
C LYS A 108 18.42 0.69 5.27
N MET A 109 17.44 1.33 4.62
CA MET A 109 16.45 0.64 3.81
C MET A 109 17.11 -0.07 2.62
N SER A 110 17.99 0.63 1.89
CA SER A 110 18.75 0.05 0.79
C SER A 110 19.62 -1.13 1.25
N SER A 111 20.28 -1.00 2.41
CA SER A 111 21.07 -2.07 2.97
C SER A 111 20.23 -3.30 3.35
N LEU A 112 19.05 -3.09 3.92
CA LEU A 112 18.12 -4.16 4.29
C LEU A 112 17.59 -4.87 3.04
N VAL A 113 17.12 -4.13 2.05
CA VAL A 113 16.59 -4.69 0.80
C VAL A 113 17.69 -5.46 0.06
N ASN A 114 18.89 -4.89 -0.06
CA ASN A 114 20.03 -5.55 -0.70
C ASN A 114 20.46 -6.84 0.04
N PHE A 115 20.35 -6.87 1.37
CA PHE A 115 20.62 -8.06 2.16
C PHE A 115 19.56 -9.15 1.96
N MET A 116 18.27 -8.76 1.88
CA MET A 116 17.16 -9.69 1.69
C MET A 116 16.95 -10.07 0.22
N ALA A 117 17.49 -9.30 -0.70
CA ALA A 117 17.26 -9.49 -2.13
C ALA A 117 17.93 -10.78 -2.64
N VAL A 118 17.09 -11.75 -2.92
CA VAL A 118 17.41 -12.87 -3.79
C VAL A 118 17.14 -12.41 -5.21
N GLY A 119 18.11 -11.71 -5.84
CA GLY A 119 17.96 -11.22 -7.20
C GLY A 119 18.41 -9.76 -7.41
N ASN A 120 18.14 -9.20 -8.58
CA ASN A 120 18.58 -7.87 -9.01
C ASN A 120 17.63 -6.72 -8.57
N ALA A 121 16.89 -6.88 -7.46
CA ALA A 121 16.06 -5.80 -6.96
C ALA A 121 16.93 -4.71 -6.33
N SER A 122 16.85 -3.50 -6.82
CA SER A 122 17.47 -2.32 -6.21
C SER A 122 16.38 -1.49 -5.55
N TYR A 123 16.63 -1.05 -4.32
CA TYR A 123 15.81 -0.06 -3.65
C TYR A 123 16.54 1.27 -3.67
N GLY A 124 15.95 2.25 -4.27
CA GLY A 124 16.55 3.56 -4.48
C GLY A 124 15.68 4.72 -3.99
N GLU A 125 16.06 5.92 -4.42
CA GLU A 125 15.39 7.16 -4.05
C GLU A 125 13.91 7.17 -4.47
N ASP A 126 13.62 6.72 -5.68
CA ASP A 126 12.26 6.78 -6.25
C ASP A 126 11.29 5.80 -5.58
N GLU A 127 11.77 4.58 -5.26
CA GLU A 127 11.02 3.62 -4.45
C GLU A 127 10.77 4.14 -3.03
N HIS A 128 11.77 4.82 -2.44
CA HIS A 128 11.61 5.41 -1.12
C HIS A 128 10.57 6.55 -1.11
N ILE A 129 10.57 7.39 -2.15
CA ILE A 129 9.56 8.44 -2.33
C ILE A 129 8.16 7.81 -2.46
N ALA A 130 8.00 6.78 -3.28
CA ALA A 130 6.71 6.09 -3.42
C ALA A 130 6.23 5.51 -2.08
N THR A 131 7.15 4.93 -1.29
CA THR A 131 6.87 4.44 0.07
C THR A 131 6.41 5.58 1.00
N LEU A 132 7.02 6.77 0.95
CA LEU A 132 6.58 7.90 1.77
C LEU A 132 5.14 8.31 1.46
N TRP A 133 4.73 8.25 0.20
CA TRP A 133 3.37 8.55 -0.21
C TRP A 133 2.38 7.46 0.23
N HIS A 134 2.76 6.18 0.16
CA HIS A 134 2.00 5.07 0.69
C HIS A 134 1.70 5.26 2.18
N GLU A 135 2.73 5.46 2.98
CA GLU A 135 2.60 5.62 4.43
C GLU A 135 1.93 6.94 4.82
N GLY A 136 2.19 8.01 4.07
CA GLY A 136 1.50 9.29 4.22
C GLY A 136 0.01 9.17 3.98
N PHE A 137 -0.39 8.34 3.00
CA PHE A 137 -1.79 8.06 2.73
C PHE A 137 -2.45 7.29 3.89
N HIS A 138 -1.77 6.33 4.49
CA HIS A 138 -2.24 5.70 5.73
C HIS A 138 -2.43 6.69 6.87
N CYS A 139 -1.51 7.66 7.04
CA CYS A 139 -1.69 8.71 8.02
C CYS A 139 -3.00 9.49 7.78
N TRP A 140 -3.31 9.81 6.52
CA TRP A 140 -4.55 10.50 6.14
C TRP A 140 -5.80 9.62 6.33
N GLN A 141 -5.77 8.36 5.91
CA GLN A 141 -6.85 7.39 6.11
C GLN A 141 -7.22 7.28 7.59
N PHE A 142 -6.24 7.03 8.45
CA PHE A 142 -6.47 6.81 9.88
C PHE A 142 -6.79 8.09 10.64
N THR A 143 -6.32 9.25 10.17
CA THR A 143 -6.69 10.54 10.77
C THR A 143 -8.16 10.87 10.50
N ASN A 144 -8.64 10.63 9.28
CA ASN A 144 -9.95 11.13 8.84
C ASN A 144 -11.05 10.06 8.83
N TYR A 145 -10.69 8.78 8.60
CA TYR A 145 -11.65 7.72 8.33
C TYR A 145 -11.51 6.47 9.21
N TYR A 146 -10.76 6.56 10.31
CA TYR A 146 -10.53 5.41 11.19
C TYR A 146 -11.81 4.69 11.61
N SER A 147 -12.87 5.44 11.96
CA SER A 147 -14.15 4.85 12.40
C SER A 147 -14.86 4.09 11.27
N ASN A 148 -14.78 4.61 10.04
CA ASN A 148 -15.38 4.01 8.87
C ASN A 148 -14.64 2.72 8.49
N ILE A 149 -13.32 2.79 8.42
CA ILE A 149 -12.44 1.62 8.19
C ILE A 149 -12.71 0.55 9.25
N LYS A 150 -12.82 0.95 10.52
CA LYS A 150 -13.12 0.03 11.63
C LYS A 150 -14.51 -0.62 11.51
N SER A 151 -15.45 -0.01 10.82
CA SER A 151 -16.79 -0.60 10.59
C SER A 151 -16.79 -1.72 9.56
N ILE A 152 -15.78 -1.76 8.67
CA ILE A 152 -15.59 -2.83 7.68
C ILE A 152 -15.02 -4.11 8.30
N CYS A 153 -14.17 -3.94 9.34
CA CYS A 153 -13.55 -5.06 10.03
C CYS A 153 -13.73 -4.89 11.54
N THR A 154 -14.65 -5.65 12.09
CA THR A 154 -15.02 -5.62 13.52
C THR A 154 -14.08 -6.47 14.37
N VAL A 155 -13.35 -7.40 13.75
CA VAL A 155 -12.38 -8.27 14.40
C VAL A 155 -11.01 -7.57 14.55
N PRO A 156 -10.14 -8.04 15.46
CA PRO A 156 -8.76 -7.57 15.50
C PRO A 156 -8.04 -7.82 14.17
N VAL A 157 -7.33 -6.81 13.69
CA VAL A 157 -6.49 -6.96 12.48
C VAL A 157 -5.33 -7.88 12.80
N ASP A 158 -5.31 -9.05 12.15
CA ASP A 158 -4.31 -10.11 12.36
C ASP A 158 -3.94 -10.78 11.02
N GLU A 159 -2.74 -10.52 10.54
CA GLU A 159 -2.22 -11.16 9.33
C GLU A 159 -2.10 -12.68 9.46
N SER A 160 -1.82 -13.17 10.67
CA SER A 160 -1.68 -14.62 10.89
C SER A 160 -3.00 -15.35 10.66
N ALA A 161 -4.14 -14.70 10.95
CA ALA A 161 -5.46 -15.27 10.69
C ALA A 161 -5.70 -15.45 9.18
N VAL A 162 -5.30 -14.50 8.36
CA VAL A 162 -5.39 -14.61 6.89
C VAL A 162 -4.51 -15.75 6.38
N ALA A 163 -3.24 -15.79 6.81
CA ALA A 163 -2.30 -16.83 6.39
C ALA A 163 -2.77 -18.23 6.81
N GLN A 164 -3.29 -18.39 8.02
CA GLN A 164 -3.70 -19.70 8.53
C GLN A 164 -5.02 -20.20 7.93
N ASN A 165 -5.91 -19.34 7.52
CA ASN A 165 -7.24 -19.72 7.03
C ASN A 165 -7.35 -19.61 5.50
N ALA A 166 -7.10 -18.42 4.94
CA ALA A 166 -7.23 -18.22 3.50
C ALA A 166 -6.11 -18.94 2.71
N ASP A 167 -4.85 -18.78 3.14
CA ASP A 167 -3.71 -19.37 2.41
C ASP A 167 -3.53 -20.87 2.68
N ALA A 168 -4.05 -21.38 3.79
CA ALA A 168 -4.04 -22.81 4.07
C ALA A 168 -5.15 -23.58 3.31
N ASN A 169 -6.11 -22.90 2.73
CA ASN A 169 -7.18 -23.51 1.94
C ASN A 169 -6.81 -23.47 0.46
N GLU A 170 -6.31 -24.58 -0.08
CA GLU A 170 -5.87 -24.68 -1.48
C GLU A 170 -6.95 -24.26 -2.49
N LYS A 171 -8.23 -24.57 -2.22
CA LYS A 171 -9.32 -24.16 -3.10
C LYS A 171 -9.54 -22.65 -3.04
N ALA A 172 -9.50 -22.05 -1.87
CA ALA A 172 -9.61 -20.59 -1.69
C ALA A 172 -8.44 -19.87 -2.38
N VAL A 173 -7.22 -20.39 -2.27
CA VAL A 173 -6.03 -19.88 -2.98
C VAL A 173 -6.24 -19.94 -4.49
N SER A 174 -6.65 -21.10 -5.04
CA SER A 174 -6.86 -21.24 -6.48
C SER A 174 -7.96 -20.31 -7.01
N LEU A 175 -9.02 -20.07 -6.25
CA LEU A 175 -10.07 -19.12 -6.62
C LEU A 175 -9.53 -17.67 -6.58
N PHE A 176 -8.72 -17.33 -5.57
CA PHE A 176 -8.09 -16.01 -5.47
C PHE A 176 -7.14 -15.73 -6.65
N GLU A 177 -6.30 -16.69 -7.04
CA GLU A 177 -5.42 -16.56 -8.21
C GLU A 177 -6.22 -16.27 -9.49
N GLN A 178 -7.35 -16.96 -9.68
CA GLN A 178 -8.25 -16.69 -10.81
C GLN A 178 -8.91 -15.31 -10.71
N GLN A 179 -9.32 -14.87 -9.51
CA GLN A 179 -9.85 -13.53 -9.28
C GLN A 179 -8.80 -12.47 -9.62
N ALA A 180 -7.57 -12.61 -9.16
CA ALA A 180 -6.47 -11.68 -9.43
C ALA A 180 -6.16 -11.58 -10.93
N GLN A 181 -6.18 -12.71 -11.64
CA GLN A 181 -6.02 -12.73 -13.11
C GLN A 181 -7.16 -11.99 -13.84
N LEU A 182 -8.41 -12.09 -13.34
CA LEU A 182 -9.54 -11.35 -13.90
C LEU A 182 -9.41 -9.84 -13.66
N LEU A 183 -8.93 -9.43 -12.50
CA LEU A 183 -8.63 -8.01 -12.22
C LEU A 183 -7.51 -7.50 -13.12
N GLU A 184 -6.42 -8.25 -13.30
CA GLU A 184 -5.34 -7.89 -14.22
C GLU A 184 -5.84 -7.71 -15.65
N ASN A 185 -6.67 -8.63 -16.13
CA ASN A 185 -7.29 -8.53 -17.45
C ASN A 185 -8.21 -7.32 -17.57
N ALA A 186 -8.98 -6.99 -16.52
CA ALA A 186 -9.85 -5.82 -16.47
C ALA A 186 -9.04 -4.51 -16.46
N VAL A 187 -7.90 -4.47 -15.77
CA VAL A 187 -6.98 -3.32 -15.78
C VAL A 187 -6.28 -3.15 -17.14
N ASN A 188 -6.07 -4.21 -17.89
CA ASN A 188 -5.42 -4.15 -19.21
C ASN A 188 -6.36 -3.81 -20.37
N THR A 189 -7.64 -3.47 -20.12
CA THR A 189 -8.59 -3.03 -21.16
C THR A 189 -9.26 -1.71 -20.79
N ASP A 190 -9.50 -0.85 -21.79
CA ASP A 190 -10.26 0.39 -21.64
C ASP A 190 -11.75 0.22 -22.07
N ASP A 191 -12.10 -0.96 -22.58
CA ASP A 191 -13.47 -1.29 -22.99
C ASP A 191 -14.33 -1.70 -21.78
N VAL A 192 -15.30 -0.88 -21.43
CA VAL A 192 -16.20 -1.10 -20.29
C VAL A 192 -16.97 -2.42 -20.39
N ASP A 193 -17.36 -2.87 -21.59
CA ASP A 193 -18.03 -4.15 -21.78
C ASP A 193 -17.10 -5.33 -21.47
N ASN A 194 -15.82 -5.21 -21.77
CA ASN A 194 -14.83 -6.22 -21.41
C ASN A 194 -14.53 -6.20 -19.91
N ILE A 195 -14.41 -5.00 -19.30
CA ILE A 195 -14.33 -4.87 -17.84
C ILE A 195 -15.53 -5.58 -17.20
N ARG A 196 -16.74 -5.28 -17.61
CA ARG A 196 -17.98 -5.92 -17.11
C ARG A 196 -17.90 -7.45 -17.19
N LYS A 197 -17.45 -8.00 -18.34
CA LYS A 197 -17.33 -9.46 -18.53
C LYS A 197 -16.37 -10.09 -17.53
N HIS A 198 -15.23 -9.43 -17.26
CA HIS A 198 -14.25 -9.91 -16.28
C HIS A 198 -14.81 -9.83 -14.86
N ILE A 199 -15.48 -8.75 -14.51
CA ILE A 199 -16.03 -8.53 -13.16
C ILE A 199 -17.22 -9.46 -12.87
N ILE A 200 -18.07 -9.76 -13.85
CA ILE A 200 -19.12 -10.79 -13.69
C ILE A 200 -18.52 -12.17 -13.38
N LYS A 201 -17.39 -12.53 -14.02
CA LYS A 201 -16.70 -13.78 -13.69
C LYS A 201 -16.05 -13.72 -12.32
N TYR A 202 -15.41 -12.58 -12.00
CA TYR A 202 -14.83 -12.33 -10.68
C TYR A 202 -15.88 -12.54 -9.59
N LYS A 203 -17.06 -11.93 -9.72
CA LYS A 203 -18.15 -12.04 -8.74
C LYS A 203 -18.52 -13.50 -8.45
N LYS A 204 -18.62 -14.35 -9.47
CA LYS A 204 -18.94 -15.77 -9.28
C LYS A 204 -17.87 -16.51 -8.46
N LEU A 205 -16.59 -16.19 -8.71
CA LEU A 205 -15.48 -16.79 -7.98
C LEU A 205 -15.43 -16.25 -6.55
N ASP A 206 -15.76 -14.95 -6.36
CA ASP A 206 -15.82 -14.29 -5.06
C ASP A 206 -16.93 -14.88 -4.20
N ASP A 207 -18.14 -15.01 -4.75
CA ASP A 207 -19.29 -15.63 -4.07
C ASP A 207 -18.95 -17.08 -3.65
N GLU A 208 -18.28 -17.87 -4.50
CA GLU A 208 -17.84 -19.24 -4.17
C GLU A 208 -16.75 -19.21 -3.08
N ARG A 209 -15.73 -18.36 -3.25
CA ARG A 209 -14.57 -18.30 -2.36
C ARG A 209 -14.98 -17.85 -0.94
N LYS A 210 -15.86 -16.87 -0.82
CA LYS A 210 -16.39 -16.39 0.47
C LYS A 210 -17.06 -17.51 1.29
N THR A 211 -17.66 -18.51 0.65
CA THR A 211 -18.24 -19.67 1.36
C THR A 211 -17.20 -20.62 1.95
N LEU A 212 -15.95 -20.53 1.52
CA LEU A 212 -14.85 -21.37 2.01
C LEU A 212 -14.10 -20.75 3.18
N LEU A 213 -14.36 -19.48 3.47
CA LEU A 213 -13.68 -18.68 4.50
C LEU A 213 -14.68 -18.34 5.62
N SER A 214 -14.15 -18.05 6.81
CA SER A 214 -14.98 -17.52 7.89
C SER A 214 -15.35 -16.05 7.63
N ASP A 215 -16.42 -15.59 8.25
CA ASP A 215 -16.83 -14.17 8.16
C ASP A 215 -15.71 -13.24 8.63
N GLU A 216 -14.98 -13.63 9.69
CA GLU A 216 -13.82 -12.88 10.20
C GLU A 216 -12.72 -12.71 9.15
N VAL A 217 -12.42 -13.76 8.39
CA VAL A 217 -11.42 -13.70 7.32
C VAL A 217 -11.92 -12.85 6.16
N ASN A 218 -13.19 -12.92 5.81
CA ASN A 218 -13.78 -12.08 4.77
C ASN A 218 -13.75 -10.58 5.18
N GLU A 219 -13.99 -10.25 6.45
CA GLU A 219 -13.81 -8.89 6.97
C GLU A 219 -12.36 -8.41 6.88
N LEU A 220 -11.39 -9.26 7.25
CA LEU A 220 -9.97 -8.95 7.15
C LEU A 220 -9.53 -8.73 5.70
N GLU A 221 -10.01 -9.52 4.76
CA GLU A 221 -9.71 -9.34 3.34
C GLU A 221 -10.24 -8.00 2.80
N ASN A 222 -11.46 -7.63 3.16
CA ASN A 222 -12.02 -6.32 2.82
C ASN A 222 -11.19 -5.19 3.44
N TYR A 223 -10.80 -5.32 4.71
CA TYR A 223 -9.95 -4.34 5.38
C TYR A 223 -8.63 -4.13 4.63
N TYR A 224 -7.87 -5.20 4.37
CA TYR A 224 -6.59 -5.09 3.68
C TYR A 224 -6.75 -4.58 2.24
N THR A 225 -7.79 -5.00 1.53
CA THR A 225 -8.07 -4.51 0.18
C THR A 225 -8.34 -3.01 0.17
N ILE A 226 -9.07 -2.49 1.16
CA ILE A 226 -9.35 -1.06 1.28
C ILE A 226 -8.12 -0.31 1.75
N VAL A 227 -7.53 -0.69 2.88
CA VAL A 227 -6.45 0.06 3.51
C VAL A 227 -5.18 0.01 2.66
N GLU A 228 -4.67 -1.18 2.43
CA GLU A 228 -3.41 -1.38 1.72
C GLU A 228 -3.57 -1.18 0.20
N GLY A 229 -4.71 -1.61 -0.35
CA GLY A 229 -4.95 -1.50 -1.78
C GLY A 229 -5.05 -0.05 -2.26
N THR A 230 -5.71 0.83 -1.51
CA THR A 230 -5.78 2.26 -1.86
C THR A 230 -4.44 2.98 -1.61
N ALA A 231 -3.68 2.59 -0.59
CA ALA A 231 -2.34 3.11 -0.37
C ALA A 231 -1.37 2.65 -1.49
N CYS A 232 -1.46 1.39 -1.91
CA CYS A 232 -0.72 0.86 -3.06
C CYS A 232 -1.12 1.57 -4.37
N TYR A 233 -2.38 1.98 -4.53
CA TYR A 233 -2.83 2.77 -5.67
C TYR A 233 -2.14 4.15 -5.70
N ILE A 234 -2.00 4.84 -4.56
CA ILE A 234 -1.25 6.09 -4.44
C ILE A 234 0.24 5.87 -4.75
N GLU A 235 0.85 4.85 -4.17
CA GLU A 235 2.23 4.44 -4.42
C GLU A 235 2.48 4.20 -5.92
N ALA A 236 1.59 3.45 -6.57
CA ALA A 236 1.65 3.17 -7.99
C ALA A 236 1.54 4.44 -8.85
N GLY A 237 0.69 5.40 -8.44
CA GLY A 237 0.56 6.70 -9.08
C GLY A 237 1.87 7.50 -9.01
N VAL A 238 2.51 7.54 -7.85
CA VAL A 238 3.82 8.18 -7.65
C VAL A 238 4.89 7.49 -8.48
N HIS A 239 4.94 6.16 -8.43
CA HIS A 239 5.90 5.38 -9.22
C HIS A 239 5.73 5.60 -10.72
N LYS A 240 4.50 5.73 -11.21
CA LYS A 240 4.22 6.05 -12.62
C LYS A 240 4.80 7.39 -13.06
N ILE A 241 4.82 8.38 -12.15
CA ILE A 241 5.41 9.70 -12.42
C ILE A 241 6.94 9.62 -12.43
N LEU A 242 7.54 8.93 -11.45
CA LEU A 242 8.98 8.87 -11.26
C LEU A 242 9.68 7.88 -12.19
N LEU A 243 9.07 6.73 -12.45
CA LEU A 243 9.61 5.58 -13.16
C LEU A 243 8.61 5.02 -14.18
N PRO A 244 8.16 5.81 -15.17
CA PRO A 244 7.08 5.42 -16.10
C PRO A 244 7.40 4.15 -16.91
N ASP A 245 8.67 3.92 -17.24
CA ASP A 245 9.10 2.77 -18.04
C ASP A 245 8.93 1.42 -17.32
N SER A 246 9.04 1.42 -16.00
CA SER A 246 8.89 0.23 -15.18
C SER A 246 7.50 0.08 -14.54
N PHE A 247 6.64 1.10 -14.62
CA PHE A 247 5.32 1.10 -13.99
C PHE A 247 4.48 -0.11 -14.38
N LYS A 248 4.35 -0.37 -15.70
CA LYS A 248 3.55 -1.50 -16.18
C LYS A 248 4.08 -2.83 -15.64
N THR A 249 5.38 -3.05 -15.74
CA THR A 249 6.03 -4.30 -15.30
C THR A 249 5.97 -4.50 -13.79
N ASN A 250 6.05 -3.42 -13.00
CA ASN A 250 6.10 -3.52 -11.54
C ASN A 250 4.73 -3.57 -10.89
N TYR A 251 3.72 -2.93 -11.49
CA TYR A 251 2.40 -2.82 -10.88
C TYR A 251 1.31 -3.55 -11.67
N ILE A 252 1.26 -3.43 -12.99
CA ILE A 252 0.15 -3.99 -13.78
C ILE A 252 0.35 -5.48 -14.07
N ASP A 253 1.50 -5.84 -14.65
CA ASP A 253 1.80 -7.22 -15.07
C ASP A 253 2.08 -8.17 -13.89
N THR A 254 1.88 -7.70 -12.67
CA THR A 254 2.11 -8.44 -11.42
C THR A 254 0.89 -8.46 -10.51
N ILE A 255 -0.28 -8.00 -10.99
CA ILE A 255 -1.53 -8.05 -10.22
C ILE A 255 -1.91 -9.49 -9.88
N SER A 256 -1.70 -10.40 -10.80
CA SER A 256 -1.99 -11.83 -10.63
C SER A 256 -0.88 -12.65 -9.98
N ASP A 257 0.28 -12.03 -9.68
CA ASP A 257 1.36 -12.70 -8.96
C ASP A 257 0.92 -12.98 -7.53
N TYR A 258 0.69 -14.25 -7.21
CA TYR A 258 0.27 -14.62 -5.88
C TYR A 258 1.39 -14.42 -4.85
N ALA A 259 1.05 -13.68 -3.80
CA ALA A 259 1.84 -13.58 -2.59
C ALA A 259 0.97 -13.98 -1.40
N GLY A 260 1.49 -14.76 -0.47
CA GLY A 260 0.75 -15.16 0.73
C GLY A 260 0.51 -14.00 1.70
N GLY A 261 -0.31 -14.22 2.70
CA GLY A 261 -0.64 -13.25 3.74
C GLY A 261 -1.46 -12.07 3.22
N SER A 262 -1.29 -10.91 3.85
CA SER A 262 -2.00 -9.67 3.49
C SER A 262 -1.49 -9.04 2.20
N SER A 263 -0.25 -9.31 1.79
CA SER A 263 0.40 -8.64 0.65
C SER A 263 -0.31 -8.85 -0.69
N LYS A 264 -1.08 -9.93 -0.84
CA LYS A 264 -1.90 -10.18 -2.03
C LYS A 264 -3.00 -9.14 -2.25
N TYR A 265 -3.45 -8.46 -1.18
CA TYR A 265 -4.53 -7.47 -1.26
C TYR A 265 -4.05 -6.09 -1.70
N TYR A 266 -2.76 -5.79 -1.61
CA TYR A 266 -2.17 -4.55 -2.09
C TYR A 266 -2.48 -4.34 -3.58
N LYS A 267 -2.09 -5.31 -4.40
CA LYS A 267 -2.27 -5.22 -5.85
C LYS A 267 -3.69 -5.41 -6.31
N THR A 268 -4.44 -6.31 -5.68
CA THR A 268 -5.84 -6.50 -6.05
C THR A 268 -6.68 -5.29 -5.68
N GLY A 269 -6.44 -4.67 -4.53
CA GLY A 269 -7.11 -3.41 -4.16
C GLY A 269 -6.68 -2.25 -5.06
N MET A 270 -5.39 -2.12 -5.37
CA MET A 270 -4.92 -1.15 -6.38
C MET A 270 -5.61 -1.35 -7.73
N ALA A 271 -5.73 -2.60 -8.18
CA ALA A 271 -6.42 -2.92 -9.43
C ALA A 271 -7.89 -2.51 -9.42
N MET A 272 -8.58 -2.70 -8.29
CA MET A 272 -9.96 -2.25 -8.11
C MET A 272 -10.07 -0.73 -8.22
N CYS A 273 -9.14 0.03 -7.62
CA CYS A 273 -9.08 1.49 -7.77
C CYS A 273 -8.89 1.90 -9.24
N MET A 274 -7.99 1.23 -9.97
CA MET A 274 -7.76 1.51 -11.38
C MET A 274 -8.97 1.18 -12.28
N ILE A 275 -9.73 0.15 -11.92
CA ILE A 275 -10.99 -0.19 -12.59
C ILE A 275 -12.04 0.90 -12.31
N LEU A 276 -12.17 1.33 -11.05
CA LEU A 276 -13.07 2.41 -10.66
C LEU A 276 -12.76 3.72 -11.42
N ASP A 277 -11.48 4.06 -11.61
CA ASP A 277 -11.09 5.24 -12.40
C ASP A 277 -11.65 5.23 -13.83
N ARG A 278 -11.81 4.04 -14.43
CA ARG A 278 -12.38 3.89 -15.76
C ARG A 278 -13.90 3.89 -15.79
N LEU A 279 -14.52 3.32 -14.75
CA LEU A 279 -15.97 3.24 -14.65
C LEU A 279 -16.58 4.57 -14.23
N ASN A 280 -15.97 5.22 -13.24
CA ASN A 280 -16.41 6.48 -12.68
C ASN A 280 -15.20 7.31 -12.21
N PRO A 281 -14.63 8.20 -13.04
CA PRO A 281 -13.44 8.98 -12.63
C PRO A 281 -13.61 9.83 -11.36
N GLN A 282 -14.85 10.03 -10.92
CA GLN A 282 -15.17 10.81 -9.71
C GLN A 282 -15.38 9.95 -8.46
N TRP A 283 -15.17 8.63 -8.52
CA TRP A 283 -15.45 7.71 -7.41
C TRP A 283 -14.74 8.09 -6.10
N LYS A 284 -13.55 8.69 -6.19
CA LYS A 284 -12.77 9.14 -5.04
C LYS A 284 -13.38 10.33 -4.31
N ASN A 285 -14.23 11.11 -5.00
CA ASN A 285 -14.90 12.25 -4.40
C ASN A 285 -15.98 11.75 -3.44
N GLY A 286 -15.77 11.96 -2.15
CA GLY A 286 -16.70 11.50 -1.13
C GLY A 286 -16.59 10.02 -0.75
N TYR A 287 -15.62 9.26 -1.29
CA TYR A 287 -15.33 7.92 -0.78
C TYR A 287 -14.75 8.01 0.62
N ASP A 288 -15.45 7.44 1.57
CA ASP A 288 -15.19 7.56 3.00
C ASP A 288 -14.67 6.27 3.65
N PHE A 289 -14.28 5.29 2.86
CA PHE A 289 -13.75 3.98 3.29
C PHE A 289 -14.74 3.14 4.13
N SER A 290 -16.04 3.40 4.04
CA SER A 290 -17.08 2.63 4.73
C SER A 290 -17.63 1.46 3.93
N GLU A 291 -17.19 1.30 2.68
CA GLU A 291 -17.67 0.29 1.74
C GLU A 291 -16.51 -0.41 1.01
N PRO A 292 -16.56 -1.75 0.81
CA PRO A 292 -15.57 -2.46 0.02
C PRO A 292 -15.46 -1.95 -1.42
N LEU A 293 -14.22 -1.83 -1.93
CA LEU A 293 -13.96 -1.36 -3.30
C LEU A 293 -14.68 -2.20 -4.37
N ILE A 294 -14.79 -3.49 -4.14
CA ILE A 294 -15.47 -4.39 -5.09
C ILE A 294 -16.98 -4.13 -5.16
N ASP A 295 -17.60 -3.74 -4.04
CA ASP A 295 -19.02 -3.42 -4.01
C ASP A 295 -19.30 -2.12 -4.77
N LEU A 296 -18.39 -1.15 -4.74
CA LEU A 296 -18.45 0.04 -5.60
C LEU A 296 -18.41 -0.34 -7.08
N ILE A 297 -17.50 -1.25 -7.47
CA ILE A 297 -17.42 -1.75 -8.85
C ILE A 297 -18.72 -2.43 -9.27
N TYR A 298 -19.31 -3.25 -8.39
CA TYR A 298 -20.60 -3.90 -8.69
C TYR A 298 -21.72 -2.89 -8.88
N LYS A 299 -21.77 -1.82 -8.09
CA LYS A 299 -22.74 -0.74 -8.24
C LYS A 299 -22.58 0.01 -9.56
N GLU A 300 -21.35 0.41 -9.91
CA GLU A 300 -21.07 1.10 -11.16
C GLU A 300 -21.42 0.26 -12.40
N LEU A 301 -21.31 -1.05 -12.28
CA LEU A 301 -21.65 -1.98 -13.34
C LEU A 301 -23.09 -2.50 -13.27
N GLU A 302 -23.86 -2.17 -12.24
CA GLU A 302 -25.24 -2.65 -12.01
C GLU A 302 -25.34 -4.20 -12.03
N ILE A 303 -24.49 -4.90 -11.26
CA ILE A 303 -24.40 -6.38 -11.22
C ILE A 303 -24.45 -6.96 -9.80
#